data_73b71d7a686f1fad3b377094fae30782
#
_entry.id   73b71d7a686f1fad3b377094fae30782
#
_cell.length_a   1.000
_cell.length_b   1.000
_cell.length_c   1.000
_cell.angle_alpha   90.00
_cell.angle_beta   90.00
_cell.angle_gamma   90.00
#
_symmetry.space_group_name_H-M   'P 1'
#
loop_
_entity.id
_entity.type
_entity.pdbx_description
1 polymer ?
#
loop_
_entity_poly.entity_id
_entity_poly.type
_entity_poly.pdbx_seq_one_letter_code
_entity_poly.pdbx_strand_id
1 'polypeptide(L)'
;MRRLSRPAAVLGILLMAVALVAPLSATASAQADDKGLVTVIQVNGHLDPIEVDFITRTIEQAERDRVDALVIQLDSPGAVASDADIDQLVQRIKSASVPIGVWVGPSGASALGRAADLVTAAPYRGLAPGSVLDIKSRHIGADEAFDKKITNVGAKCERQQGSTEGCAATVGDFVVSIPGVPTRQIQQNGQTRIEPTGDTRFAQLSLPSRLLHSVASPPVAYLLFVIGMALLLFELFTAGIGVAGVVGAIAFLLGCYGLAVLPTRPIGVALLVFAMFGYAVDIQTGVPRVWTGIATVSFVLGSLLLYDGVSLSWITLVAGVVGITIAMIAGMPAMVRTRFSTPTIGREWMIGAEGEARTPIAPDGTVVVHGAPWKARTNRATPIEVGQPVRVAAIEGLVLDVEPLVGAARDYRDRTTPKDR
;
A
#
# COMPACT_ATOMS: atom_id res chain seq x y z
N MET A 1 31.19 -34.33 9.72
CA MET A 1 30.68 -33.02 10.19
C MET A 1 29.99 -32.30 9.01
N ARG A 2 28.68 -32.43 8.87
CA ARG A 2 27.90 -31.81 7.79
C ARG A 2 27.56 -30.36 8.15
N ARG A 3 28.02 -29.42 7.35
CA ARG A 3 27.66 -28.00 7.49
C ARG A 3 26.18 -27.82 7.06
N LEU A 4 25.32 -27.49 8.00
CA LEU A 4 23.95 -27.07 7.74
C LEU A 4 23.97 -25.73 6.99
N SER A 5 23.29 -25.69 5.85
CA SER A 5 23.21 -24.55 4.97
C SER A 5 22.40 -23.40 5.60
N ARG A 6 22.95 -22.20 5.56
CA ARG A 6 22.40 -20.95 6.12
C ARG A 6 20.97 -20.54 5.71
N PRO A 7 20.34 -21.03 4.63
CA PRO A 7 18.97 -20.61 4.29
C PRO A 7 17.87 -21.17 5.20
N ALA A 8 18.11 -22.32 5.87
CA ALA A 8 17.10 -22.91 6.76
C ALA A 8 16.90 -22.15 8.09
N ALA A 9 17.93 -21.44 8.56
CA ALA A 9 17.86 -20.68 9.80
C ALA A 9 17.06 -19.37 9.66
N VAL A 10 17.09 -18.74 8.49
CA VAL A 10 16.35 -17.48 8.23
C VAL A 10 14.86 -17.74 8.08
N LEU A 11 14.47 -18.87 7.46
CA LEU A 11 13.06 -19.25 7.33
C LEU A 11 12.44 -19.64 8.69
N GLY A 12 13.21 -20.25 9.58
CA GLY A 12 12.77 -20.58 10.94
C GLY A 12 12.48 -19.36 11.81
N ILE A 13 13.26 -18.29 11.67
CA ILE A 13 13.09 -17.05 12.43
C ILE A 13 11.87 -16.26 11.93
N LEU A 14 11.58 -16.28 10.63
CA LEU A 14 10.39 -15.61 10.08
C LEU A 14 9.08 -16.31 10.47
N LEU A 15 9.07 -17.64 10.54
CA LEU A 15 7.92 -18.42 11.02
C LEU A 15 7.69 -18.31 12.53
N MET A 16 8.75 -18.11 13.32
CA MET A 16 8.62 -17.91 14.76
C MET A 16 8.11 -16.51 15.14
N ALA A 17 8.35 -15.50 14.32
CA ALA A 17 7.86 -14.15 14.54
C ALA A 17 6.34 -14.01 14.27
N VAL A 18 5.76 -14.86 13.44
CA VAL A 18 4.31 -14.88 13.14
C VAL A 18 3.52 -15.62 14.24
N ALA A 19 4.16 -16.53 14.98
CA ALA A 19 3.48 -17.32 16.02
C ALA A 19 3.35 -16.60 17.39
N LEU A 20 3.99 -15.44 17.59
CA LEU A 20 4.02 -14.75 18.89
C LEU A 20 2.95 -13.64 19.05
N VAL A 21 2.03 -13.49 18.08
CA VAL A 21 0.88 -12.60 18.22
C VAL A 21 -0.39 -13.45 18.50
N ALA A 22 -0.37 -14.18 19.59
CA ALA A 22 -1.62 -14.68 20.16
C ALA A 22 -2.29 -13.53 20.95
N PRO A 23 -3.55 -13.17 20.67
CA PRO A 23 -4.25 -12.19 21.49
C PRO A 23 -4.49 -12.81 22.87
N LEU A 24 -3.89 -12.23 23.91
CA LEU A 24 -4.38 -12.42 25.28
C LEU A 24 -5.79 -11.80 25.34
N SER A 25 -6.79 -12.62 25.10
CA SER A 25 -8.18 -12.26 25.40
C SER A 25 -8.36 -12.32 26.93
N ALA A 26 -8.06 -11.23 27.60
CA ALA A 26 -8.50 -11.02 28.97
C ALA A 26 -10.02 -10.82 28.93
N THR A 27 -10.79 -11.86 29.23
CA THR A 27 -12.21 -11.77 29.55
C THR A 27 -12.35 -11.05 30.88
N ALA A 28 -12.39 -9.73 30.86
CA ALA A 28 -12.92 -8.96 31.99
C ALA A 28 -14.45 -9.10 31.94
N SER A 29 -15.01 -9.94 32.80
CA SER A 29 -16.41 -9.93 33.09
C SER A 29 -16.71 -8.63 33.88
N ALA A 30 -17.03 -7.57 33.18
CA ALA A 30 -17.58 -6.37 33.78
C ALA A 30 -19.02 -6.70 34.22
N GLN A 31 -19.27 -6.63 35.50
CA GLN A 31 -20.59 -6.63 36.08
C GLN A 31 -21.36 -5.45 35.49
N ALA A 32 -22.44 -5.73 34.76
CA ALA A 32 -23.28 -4.70 34.17
C ALA A 32 -23.98 -3.96 35.33
N ASP A 33 -23.45 -2.82 35.70
CA ASP A 33 -24.20 -1.79 36.43
C ASP A 33 -25.27 -1.31 35.43
N ASP A 34 -26.51 -1.19 35.89
CA ASP A 34 -27.71 -0.83 35.09
C ASP A 34 -27.67 0.64 34.64
N LYS A 35 -26.50 1.08 34.15
CA LYS A 35 -26.28 2.36 33.53
C LYS A 35 -26.49 2.18 32.05
N GLY A 36 -27.45 2.92 31.48
CA GLY A 36 -27.75 2.89 30.08
C GLY A 36 -26.49 2.87 29.21
N LEU A 37 -26.52 2.17 28.11
CA LEU A 37 -25.39 2.02 27.19
C LEU A 37 -25.77 2.56 25.82
N VAL A 38 -24.98 3.49 25.30
CA VAL A 38 -25.09 3.95 23.90
C VAL A 38 -23.89 3.41 23.10
N THR A 39 -24.17 2.75 22.00
CA THR A 39 -23.11 2.30 21.08
C THR A 39 -23.02 3.26 19.90
N VAL A 40 -21.81 3.72 19.58
CA VAL A 40 -21.53 4.57 18.42
C VAL A 40 -20.56 3.84 17.51
N ILE A 41 -20.88 3.76 16.22
CA ILE A 41 -19.96 3.26 15.19
C ILE A 41 -19.63 4.36 14.20
N GLN A 42 -18.40 4.33 13.67
CA GLN A 42 -17.95 5.24 12.62
C GLN A 42 -17.82 4.47 11.31
N VAL A 43 -18.51 4.96 10.29
CA VAL A 43 -18.51 4.42 8.94
C VAL A 43 -17.97 5.50 8.01
N ASN A 44 -16.74 5.29 7.53
CA ASN A 44 -16.03 6.25 6.71
C ASN A 44 -15.59 5.60 5.38
N GLY A 45 -15.77 6.31 4.27
CA GLY A 45 -15.42 5.78 2.94
C GLY A 45 -16.60 5.06 2.26
N HIS A 46 -16.30 4.25 1.26
CA HIS A 46 -17.35 3.53 0.55
C HIS A 46 -17.91 2.38 1.40
N LEU A 47 -19.23 2.22 1.36
CA LEU A 47 -19.86 1.05 1.97
C LEU A 47 -19.48 -0.21 1.17
N ASP A 48 -18.47 -0.90 1.63
CA ASP A 48 -18.03 -2.18 1.09
C ASP A 48 -18.65 -3.36 1.86
N PRO A 49 -18.46 -4.62 1.41
CA PRO A 49 -19.01 -5.78 2.12
C PRO A 49 -18.53 -5.91 3.57
N ILE A 50 -17.33 -5.42 3.89
CA ILE A 50 -16.79 -5.46 5.26
C ILE A 50 -17.54 -4.49 6.16
N GLU A 51 -17.79 -3.27 5.69
CA GLU A 51 -18.57 -2.27 6.43
C GLU A 51 -20.03 -2.72 6.62
N VAL A 52 -20.63 -3.28 5.57
CA VAL A 52 -22.01 -3.82 5.64
C VAL A 52 -22.11 -4.92 6.69
N ASP A 53 -21.18 -5.88 6.70
CA ASP A 53 -21.11 -6.95 7.69
C ASP A 53 -20.85 -6.41 9.10
N PHE A 54 -19.96 -5.43 9.24
CA PHE A 54 -19.66 -4.79 10.52
C PHE A 54 -20.89 -4.07 11.11
N ILE A 55 -21.60 -3.29 10.29
CA ILE A 55 -22.84 -2.62 10.75
C ILE A 55 -23.87 -3.65 11.16
N THR A 56 -24.08 -4.69 10.36
CA THR A 56 -25.05 -5.77 10.63
C THR A 56 -24.76 -6.48 11.95
N ARG A 57 -23.50 -6.90 12.16
CA ARG A 57 -23.09 -7.55 13.43
C ARG A 57 -23.20 -6.62 14.63
N THR A 58 -22.92 -5.33 14.41
CA THR A 58 -23.04 -4.36 15.51
C THR A 58 -24.49 -4.12 15.89
N ILE A 59 -25.44 -4.13 14.93
CA ILE A 59 -26.88 -4.09 15.22
C ILE A 59 -27.27 -5.32 16.06
N GLU A 60 -26.84 -6.52 15.65
CA GLU A 60 -27.11 -7.74 16.41
C GLU A 60 -26.51 -7.70 17.82
N GLN A 61 -25.31 -7.18 17.97
CA GLN A 61 -24.68 -7.03 19.29
C GLN A 61 -25.42 -6.02 20.14
N ALA A 62 -25.82 -4.88 19.58
CA ALA A 62 -26.59 -3.86 20.26
C ALA A 62 -27.94 -4.40 20.78
N GLU A 63 -28.60 -5.25 20.00
CA GLU A 63 -29.84 -5.93 20.43
C GLU A 63 -29.61 -6.93 21.56
N ARG A 64 -28.54 -7.73 21.48
CA ARG A 64 -28.17 -8.66 22.57
C ARG A 64 -27.86 -7.92 23.88
N ASP A 65 -27.14 -6.82 23.77
CA ASP A 65 -26.69 -5.99 24.89
C ASP A 65 -27.83 -5.07 25.39
N ARG A 66 -28.95 -4.98 24.65
CA ARG A 66 -30.10 -4.12 24.94
C ARG A 66 -29.70 -2.66 25.17
N VAL A 67 -28.88 -2.12 24.26
CA VAL A 67 -28.40 -0.74 24.35
C VAL A 67 -29.57 0.25 24.25
N ASP A 68 -29.45 1.43 24.88
CA ASP A 68 -30.43 2.50 24.77
C ASP A 68 -30.55 3.07 23.35
N ALA A 69 -29.44 3.14 22.66
CA ALA A 69 -29.38 3.52 21.23
C ALA A 69 -28.11 3.02 20.57
N LEU A 70 -28.20 2.73 19.25
CA LEU A 70 -27.08 2.54 18.36
C LEU A 70 -27.01 3.73 17.40
N VAL A 71 -25.88 4.43 17.38
CA VAL A 71 -25.67 5.55 16.48
C VAL A 71 -24.62 5.19 15.40
N ILE A 72 -25.00 5.37 14.17
CA ILE A 72 -24.14 5.22 12.99
C ILE A 72 -23.71 6.64 12.56
N GLN A 73 -22.45 6.99 12.84
CA GLN A 73 -21.82 8.18 12.28
C GLN A 73 -21.36 7.85 10.87
N LEU A 74 -21.93 8.52 9.88
CA LEU A 74 -21.77 8.18 8.48
C LEU A 74 -21.07 9.31 7.72
N ASP A 75 -19.97 8.96 7.01
CA ASP A 75 -19.33 9.78 5.99
C ASP A 75 -18.95 8.89 4.80
N SER A 76 -19.84 8.82 3.81
CA SER A 76 -19.67 7.89 2.70
C SER A 76 -19.99 8.52 1.35
N PRO A 77 -19.05 8.48 0.38
CA PRO A 77 -19.28 8.93 -0.98
C PRO A 77 -20.13 7.96 -1.81
N GLY A 78 -20.58 6.84 -1.23
CA GLY A 78 -21.42 5.85 -1.90
C GLY A 78 -21.18 4.43 -1.43
N ALA A 79 -21.82 3.47 -2.09
CA ALA A 79 -21.65 2.04 -1.81
C ALA A 79 -20.98 1.34 -3.00
N VAL A 80 -20.12 0.38 -2.67
CA VAL A 80 -19.51 -0.58 -3.63
C VAL A 80 -19.92 -2.02 -3.32
N ALA A 81 -20.55 -2.26 -2.17
CA ALA A 81 -21.27 -3.49 -1.89
C ALA A 81 -22.45 -3.68 -2.87
N SER A 82 -22.90 -4.91 -3.05
CA SER A 82 -24.02 -5.19 -3.95
C SER A 82 -25.30 -4.51 -3.50
N ASP A 83 -26.18 -4.17 -4.47
CA ASP A 83 -27.49 -3.60 -4.14
C ASP A 83 -28.28 -4.49 -3.19
N ALA A 84 -28.16 -5.82 -3.34
CA ALA A 84 -28.83 -6.78 -2.46
C ALA A 84 -28.34 -6.69 -1.02
N ASP A 85 -27.03 -6.53 -0.82
CA ASP A 85 -26.45 -6.39 0.53
C ASP A 85 -26.88 -5.06 1.18
N ILE A 86 -26.91 -3.98 0.41
CA ILE A 86 -27.40 -2.69 0.90
C ILE A 86 -28.89 -2.75 1.23
N ASP A 87 -29.71 -3.38 0.39
CA ASP A 87 -31.14 -3.55 0.66
C ASP A 87 -31.39 -4.40 1.93
N GLN A 88 -30.59 -5.47 2.15
CA GLN A 88 -30.64 -6.25 3.36
C GLN A 88 -30.27 -5.41 4.59
N LEU A 89 -29.19 -4.62 4.51
CA LEU A 89 -28.80 -3.73 5.59
C LEU A 89 -29.88 -2.68 5.89
N VAL A 90 -30.47 -2.07 4.87
CA VAL A 90 -31.60 -1.14 5.00
C VAL A 90 -32.78 -1.79 5.73
N GLN A 91 -33.14 -3.02 5.36
CA GLN A 91 -34.19 -3.77 6.07
C GLN A 91 -33.78 -4.09 7.51
N ARG A 92 -32.53 -4.43 7.74
CA ARG A 92 -31.99 -4.74 9.07
C ARG A 92 -32.08 -3.52 9.99
N ILE A 93 -31.75 -2.32 9.49
CA ILE A 93 -31.91 -1.05 10.22
C ILE A 93 -33.37 -0.80 10.57
N LYS A 94 -34.30 -1.01 9.64
CA LYS A 94 -35.74 -0.80 9.85
C LYS A 94 -36.35 -1.76 10.84
N SER A 95 -35.87 -3.01 10.90
CA SER A 95 -36.40 -4.08 11.73
C SER A 95 -35.71 -4.22 13.10
N ALA A 96 -34.73 -3.38 13.38
CA ALA A 96 -33.97 -3.45 14.62
C ALA A 96 -34.87 -3.23 15.86
N SER A 97 -34.64 -4.02 16.90
CA SER A 97 -35.39 -3.91 18.17
C SER A 97 -34.87 -2.78 19.07
N VAL A 98 -33.67 -2.26 18.79
CA VAL A 98 -33.09 -1.11 19.51
C VAL A 98 -33.22 0.16 18.66
N PRO A 99 -33.30 1.35 19.32
CA PRO A 99 -33.30 2.62 18.61
C PRO A 99 -32.02 2.81 17.79
N ILE A 100 -32.17 2.96 16.45
CA ILE A 100 -31.03 3.25 15.57
C ILE A 100 -31.09 4.70 15.11
N GLY A 101 -30.00 5.43 15.30
CA GLY A 101 -29.79 6.76 14.75
C GLY A 101 -28.70 6.74 13.68
N VAL A 102 -28.94 7.42 12.56
CA VAL A 102 -27.90 7.68 11.55
C VAL A 102 -27.64 9.18 11.50
N TRP A 103 -26.40 9.54 11.76
CA TRP A 103 -25.94 10.90 11.77
C TRP A 103 -24.86 11.10 10.72
N VAL A 104 -25.14 11.95 9.70
CA VAL A 104 -24.16 12.32 8.68
C VAL A 104 -23.24 13.39 9.27
N GLY A 105 -22.02 13.00 9.59
CA GLY A 105 -21.08 13.86 10.29
C GLY A 105 -19.69 13.22 10.40
N PRO A 106 -18.68 14.02 10.76
CA PRO A 106 -18.73 15.44 11.22
C PRO A 106 -19.03 16.45 10.11
N SER A 107 -18.94 17.75 10.46
CA SER A 107 -19.13 18.84 9.45
C SER A 107 -18.31 18.61 8.19
N GLY A 108 -18.98 18.71 7.03
CA GLY A 108 -18.38 18.42 5.72
C GLY A 108 -18.50 16.95 5.29
N ALA A 109 -19.06 16.08 6.13
CA ALA A 109 -19.33 14.70 5.77
C ALA A 109 -20.41 14.59 4.69
N SER A 110 -20.45 13.46 4.01
CA SER A 110 -21.41 13.19 2.95
C SER A 110 -22.06 11.82 3.11
N ALA A 111 -23.30 11.70 2.65
CA ALA A 111 -23.94 10.42 2.45
C ALA A 111 -24.55 10.43 1.03
N LEU A 112 -23.79 9.85 0.08
CA LEU A 112 -24.13 9.92 -1.35
C LEU A 112 -24.59 8.56 -1.88
N GLY A 113 -25.37 8.61 -2.96
CA GLY A 113 -25.88 7.41 -3.63
C GLY A 113 -26.58 6.46 -2.67
N ARG A 114 -26.25 5.16 -2.72
CA ARG A 114 -26.85 4.13 -1.87
C ARG A 114 -26.55 4.29 -0.38
N ALA A 115 -25.50 5.04 0.01
CA ALA A 115 -25.25 5.32 1.41
C ALA A 115 -26.33 6.21 2.04
N ALA A 116 -26.99 7.05 1.25
CA ALA A 116 -28.11 7.87 1.71
C ALA A 116 -29.33 7.04 2.11
N ASP A 117 -29.47 5.82 1.59
CA ASP A 117 -30.57 4.93 1.93
C ASP A 117 -30.52 4.49 3.41
N LEU A 118 -29.32 4.38 3.99
CA LEU A 118 -29.16 4.09 5.41
C LEU A 118 -29.73 5.22 6.27
N VAL A 119 -29.50 6.48 5.86
CA VAL A 119 -30.05 7.66 6.55
C VAL A 119 -31.57 7.63 6.51
N THR A 120 -32.15 7.37 5.33
CA THR A 120 -33.62 7.37 5.17
C THR A 120 -34.28 6.17 5.83
N ALA A 121 -33.53 5.06 6.03
CA ALA A 121 -34.03 3.86 6.69
C ALA A 121 -34.13 4.01 8.21
N ALA A 122 -33.25 4.81 8.81
CA ALA A 122 -33.17 4.94 10.26
C ALA A 122 -34.38 5.71 10.83
N PRO A 123 -34.88 5.31 12.00
CA PRO A 123 -35.93 6.05 12.71
C PRO A 123 -35.44 7.43 13.18
N TYR A 124 -34.18 7.56 13.57
CA TYR A 124 -33.57 8.81 14.01
C TYR A 124 -32.49 9.25 13.02
N ARG A 125 -32.63 10.45 12.48
CA ARG A 125 -31.81 10.95 11.36
C ARG A 125 -31.36 12.36 11.63
N GLY A 126 -30.05 12.61 11.52
CA GLY A 126 -29.48 13.94 11.68
C GLY A 126 -28.33 14.19 10.70
N LEU A 127 -28.09 15.45 10.42
CA LEU A 127 -26.95 15.92 9.63
C LEU A 127 -26.19 16.98 10.42
N ALA A 128 -24.85 16.88 10.40
CA ALA A 128 -23.99 17.94 10.90
C ALA A 128 -24.06 19.18 9.99
N PRO A 129 -23.79 20.38 10.51
CA PRO A 129 -23.70 21.58 9.69
C PRO A 129 -22.65 21.43 8.59
N GLY A 130 -23.01 21.81 7.36
CA GLY A 130 -22.11 21.68 6.19
C GLY A 130 -22.01 20.25 5.62
N SER A 131 -22.71 19.26 6.20
CA SER A 131 -22.81 17.93 5.62
C SER A 131 -23.84 17.86 4.49
N VAL A 132 -23.66 16.88 3.60
CA VAL A 132 -24.47 16.73 2.39
C VAL A 132 -25.11 15.34 2.36
N LEU A 133 -26.40 15.31 2.03
CA LEU A 133 -27.16 14.08 1.81
C LEU A 133 -27.65 14.05 0.35
N ASP A 134 -27.47 12.93 -0.35
CA ASP A 134 -28.01 12.73 -1.68
C ASP A 134 -29.40 12.09 -1.60
N ILE A 135 -30.39 12.77 -2.14
CA ILE A 135 -31.74 12.23 -2.28
C ILE A 135 -32.18 12.38 -3.73
N LYS A 136 -32.42 11.26 -4.40
CA LYS A 136 -32.84 11.23 -5.82
C LYS A 136 -31.90 12.04 -6.72
N SER A 137 -30.59 11.84 -6.53
CA SER A 137 -29.50 12.53 -7.26
C SER A 137 -29.48 14.05 -7.05
N ARG A 138 -30.05 14.52 -5.95
CA ARG A 138 -29.99 15.91 -5.53
C ARG A 138 -29.27 16.02 -4.19
N HIS A 139 -28.22 16.81 -4.16
CA HIS A 139 -27.49 17.09 -2.93
C HIS A 139 -28.24 18.13 -2.10
N ILE A 140 -28.56 17.77 -0.86
CA ILE A 140 -29.24 18.64 0.11
C ILE A 140 -28.36 18.81 1.34
N GLY A 141 -28.28 20.04 1.83
CA GLY A 141 -27.57 20.36 3.06
C GLY A 141 -28.42 20.11 4.31
N ALA A 142 -27.81 20.28 5.49
CA ALA A 142 -28.44 20.01 6.77
C ALA A 142 -29.73 20.82 7.00
N ASP A 143 -29.73 22.12 6.70
CA ASP A 143 -30.88 23.01 6.89
C ASP A 143 -32.04 22.63 5.97
N GLU A 144 -31.75 22.36 4.70
CA GLU A 144 -32.77 21.94 3.72
C GLU A 144 -33.36 20.57 4.08
N ALA A 145 -32.52 19.65 4.59
CA ALA A 145 -32.94 18.33 5.04
C ALA A 145 -33.87 18.42 6.25
N PHE A 146 -33.59 19.35 7.15
CA PHE A 146 -34.46 19.62 8.32
C PHE A 146 -35.79 20.24 7.89
N ASP A 147 -35.78 21.29 7.05
CA ASP A 147 -36.99 21.97 6.54
C ASP A 147 -37.90 21.02 5.80
N LYS A 148 -37.33 20.07 5.04
CA LYS A 148 -38.09 19.04 4.32
C LYS A 148 -38.49 17.84 5.19
N LYS A 149 -38.21 17.87 6.50
CA LYS A 149 -38.49 16.78 7.45
C LYS A 149 -37.85 15.44 7.06
N ILE A 150 -36.72 15.50 6.35
CA ILE A 150 -35.91 14.32 6.02
C ILE A 150 -35.10 13.91 7.25
N THR A 151 -34.54 14.89 7.97
CA THR A 151 -33.99 14.70 9.30
C THR A 151 -35.04 15.02 10.35
N ASN A 152 -35.03 14.30 11.47
CA ASN A 152 -35.99 14.43 12.52
C ASN A 152 -35.36 14.58 13.92
N VAL A 153 -34.05 14.60 13.99
CA VAL A 153 -33.26 14.82 15.19
C VAL A 153 -32.29 15.97 14.94
N GLY A 154 -32.25 16.93 15.86
CA GLY A 154 -31.55 18.17 15.71
C GLY A 154 -32.46 19.28 15.17
N ALA A 155 -32.24 20.51 15.58
CA ALA A 155 -32.91 21.70 15.08
C ALA A 155 -32.07 22.38 14.00
N LYS A 156 -32.61 23.41 13.33
CA LYS A 156 -31.81 24.31 12.52
C LYS A 156 -30.62 24.81 13.31
N CYS A 157 -29.44 24.74 12.74
CA CYS A 157 -28.23 25.31 13.32
C CYS A 157 -28.24 26.84 13.15
N GLU A 158 -29.30 27.53 13.57
CA GLU A 158 -29.26 28.98 13.69
C GLU A 158 -28.34 29.29 14.86
N ARG A 159 -27.27 29.98 14.54
CA ARG A 159 -26.27 30.48 15.50
C ARG A 159 -26.89 31.57 16.37
N GLN A 160 -27.80 31.21 17.30
CA GLN A 160 -28.10 32.07 18.43
C GLN A 160 -26.90 31.99 19.38
N GLN A 161 -26.28 33.14 19.62
CA GLN A 161 -25.18 33.28 20.58
C GLN A 161 -25.65 32.70 21.94
N GLY A 162 -25.14 31.51 22.29
CA GLY A 162 -25.24 30.96 23.63
C GLY A 162 -26.13 29.73 23.83
N SER A 163 -26.81 29.19 22.80
CA SER A 163 -27.61 27.97 22.96
C SER A 163 -27.15 26.92 21.93
N THR A 164 -26.73 25.76 22.44
CA THR A 164 -26.47 24.53 21.67
C THR A 164 -27.72 23.64 21.61
N GLU A 165 -28.85 24.12 22.05
CA GLU A 165 -30.09 23.34 22.03
C GLU A 165 -30.61 23.19 20.60
N GLY A 166 -30.59 21.97 20.13
CA GLY A 166 -31.30 21.54 18.92
C GLY A 166 -30.45 21.29 17.67
N CYS A 167 -29.17 21.60 17.68
CA CYS A 167 -28.30 21.33 16.53
C CYS A 167 -27.44 20.08 16.76
N ALA A 168 -27.57 19.08 15.92
CA ALA A 168 -26.72 17.88 15.95
C ALA A 168 -25.33 18.19 15.32
N ALA A 169 -24.64 19.20 15.85
CA ALA A 169 -23.33 19.62 15.35
C ALA A 169 -22.23 18.58 15.66
N THR A 170 -22.42 17.84 16.74
CA THR A 170 -21.54 16.75 17.14
C THR A 170 -22.34 15.45 17.32
N VAL A 171 -21.66 14.32 17.30
CA VAL A 171 -22.29 13.02 17.56
C VAL A 171 -22.91 12.99 18.98
N GLY A 172 -22.30 13.67 19.95
CA GLY A 172 -22.85 13.79 21.30
C GLY A 172 -24.19 14.54 21.32
N ASP A 173 -24.31 15.67 20.60
CA ASP A 173 -25.56 16.42 20.50
C ASP A 173 -26.64 15.58 19.80
N PHE A 174 -26.26 14.77 18.83
CA PHE A 174 -27.16 13.84 18.16
C PHE A 174 -27.65 12.75 19.11
N VAL A 175 -26.74 12.12 19.88
CA VAL A 175 -27.08 11.06 20.85
C VAL A 175 -28.12 11.55 21.87
N VAL A 176 -27.89 12.71 22.48
CA VAL A 176 -28.81 13.25 23.52
C VAL A 176 -30.15 13.69 22.95
N SER A 177 -30.25 13.87 21.65
CA SER A 177 -31.49 14.22 20.97
C SER A 177 -32.35 13.01 20.59
N ILE A 178 -31.82 11.77 20.75
CA ILE A 178 -32.59 10.53 20.50
C ILE A 178 -33.55 10.29 21.67
N PRO A 179 -34.88 10.20 21.43
CA PRO A 179 -35.83 9.89 22.47
C PRO A 179 -35.56 8.55 23.14
N GLY A 180 -35.58 8.51 24.46
CA GLY A 180 -35.33 7.30 25.24
C GLY A 180 -33.90 7.16 25.77
N VAL A 181 -32.93 7.94 25.28
CA VAL A 181 -31.60 7.98 25.85
C VAL A 181 -31.63 8.79 27.17
N PRO A 182 -31.23 8.19 28.31
CA PRO A 182 -31.19 8.90 29.58
C PRO A 182 -30.12 10.00 29.53
N THR A 183 -30.52 11.23 29.92
CA THR A 183 -29.61 12.39 29.87
C THR A 183 -29.48 13.07 31.20
N ARG A 184 -28.35 13.72 31.47
CA ARG A 184 -28.10 14.56 32.64
C ARG A 184 -27.57 15.94 32.19
N GLN A 185 -27.92 16.96 32.98
CA GLN A 185 -27.33 18.29 32.79
C GLN A 185 -26.08 18.41 33.63
N ILE A 186 -25.00 18.83 33.00
CA ILE A 186 -23.74 19.16 33.67
C ILE A 186 -23.41 20.62 33.43
N GLN A 187 -22.79 21.27 34.41
CA GLN A 187 -22.21 22.61 34.22
C GLN A 187 -20.73 22.49 33.94
N GLN A 188 -20.32 22.91 32.77
CA GLN A 188 -18.92 22.93 32.36
C GLN A 188 -18.57 24.34 31.85
N ASN A 189 -17.59 24.98 32.49
CA ASN A 189 -17.14 26.35 32.12
C ASN A 189 -18.27 27.41 32.14
N GLY A 190 -19.24 27.28 33.04
CA GLY A 190 -20.37 28.20 33.17
C GLY A 190 -21.47 28.02 32.12
N GLN A 191 -21.37 27.00 31.26
CA GLN A 191 -22.40 26.62 30.31
C GLN A 191 -23.07 25.30 30.76
N THR A 192 -24.40 25.24 30.67
CA THR A 192 -25.13 23.99 30.88
C THR A 192 -25.02 23.12 29.65
N ARG A 193 -24.47 21.92 29.81
CA ARG A 193 -24.38 20.91 28.75
C ARG A 193 -25.22 19.69 29.12
N ILE A 194 -25.87 19.12 28.12
CA ILE A 194 -26.61 17.86 28.28
C ILE A 194 -25.70 16.73 27.81
N GLU A 195 -25.54 15.71 28.64
CA GLU A 195 -24.77 14.52 28.34
C GLU A 195 -25.59 13.25 28.59
N PRO A 196 -25.32 12.14 27.88
CA PRO A 196 -25.95 10.87 28.21
C PRO A 196 -25.54 10.44 29.62
N THR A 197 -26.46 9.88 30.39
CA THR A 197 -26.18 9.39 31.74
C THR A 197 -25.39 8.09 31.71
N GLY A 198 -25.62 7.28 30.66
CA GLY A 198 -24.99 6.00 30.48
C GLY A 198 -23.60 6.10 29.80
N ASP A 199 -22.92 4.96 29.75
CA ASP A 199 -21.63 4.85 29.09
C ASP A 199 -21.80 4.88 27.59
N THR A 200 -20.90 5.57 26.90
CA THR A 200 -20.84 5.59 25.42
C THR A 200 -19.70 4.70 24.96
N ARG A 201 -20.02 3.63 24.24
CA ARG A 201 -19.05 2.69 23.67
C ARG A 201 -18.86 2.98 22.18
N PHE A 202 -17.61 3.20 21.76
CA PHE A 202 -17.25 3.30 20.36
C PHE A 202 -16.84 1.93 19.84
N ALA A 203 -17.65 1.31 18.99
CA ALA A 203 -17.30 0.07 18.31
C ALA A 203 -16.54 0.39 17.03
N GLN A 204 -15.49 -0.38 16.77
CA GLN A 204 -14.59 -0.20 15.62
C GLN A 204 -14.32 -1.53 14.94
N LEU A 205 -14.05 -1.47 13.64
CA LEU A 205 -13.56 -2.61 12.88
C LEU A 205 -12.30 -3.22 13.51
N SER A 206 -12.18 -4.53 13.46
CA SER A 206 -10.94 -5.23 13.82
C SER A 206 -9.78 -4.75 12.92
N LEU A 207 -8.54 -4.86 13.40
CA LEU A 207 -7.38 -4.42 12.61
C LEU A 207 -7.32 -5.07 11.20
N PRO A 208 -7.52 -6.39 11.03
CA PRO A 208 -7.55 -6.98 9.69
C PRO A 208 -8.66 -6.42 8.82
N SER A 209 -9.88 -6.28 9.36
CA SER A 209 -11.02 -5.72 8.62
C SER A 209 -10.78 -4.27 8.22
N ARG A 210 -10.16 -3.48 9.11
CA ARG A 210 -9.80 -2.08 8.81
C ARG A 210 -8.76 -1.99 7.69
N LEU A 211 -7.76 -2.87 7.70
CA LEU A 211 -6.76 -2.92 6.62
C LEU A 211 -7.42 -3.28 5.29
N LEU A 212 -8.24 -4.33 5.25
CA LEU A 212 -8.93 -4.75 4.03
C LEU A 212 -9.91 -3.70 3.52
N HIS A 213 -10.66 -3.03 4.41
CA HIS A 213 -11.51 -1.89 4.07
C HIS A 213 -10.69 -0.73 3.47
N SER A 214 -9.53 -0.41 4.04
CA SER A 214 -8.65 0.63 3.48
C SER A 214 -8.14 0.26 2.08
N VAL A 215 -7.84 -1.04 1.85
CA VAL A 215 -7.44 -1.54 0.53
C VAL A 215 -8.59 -1.49 -0.48
N ALA A 216 -9.83 -1.64 -0.05
CA ALA A 216 -11.02 -1.54 -0.89
C ALA A 216 -11.37 -0.08 -1.30
N SER A 217 -10.48 0.89 -1.05
CA SER A 217 -10.65 2.26 -1.57
C SER A 217 -10.00 2.42 -2.95
N PRO A 218 -10.61 3.18 -3.89
CA PRO A 218 -10.11 3.29 -5.26
C PRO A 218 -8.65 3.74 -5.38
N PRO A 219 -8.17 4.75 -4.62
CA PRO A 219 -6.79 5.20 -4.69
C PRO A 219 -5.80 4.13 -4.22
N VAL A 220 -6.12 3.44 -3.12
CA VAL A 220 -5.21 2.45 -2.51
C VAL A 220 -5.14 1.20 -3.37
N ALA A 221 -6.30 0.68 -3.81
CA ALA A 221 -6.37 -0.49 -4.69
C ALA A 221 -5.57 -0.27 -5.98
N TYR A 222 -5.75 0.89 -6.64
CA TYR A 222 -5.01 1.27 -7.84
C TYR A 222 -3.50 1.30 -7.59
N LEU A 223 -3.05 2.05 -6.57
CA LEU A 223 -1.62 2.19 -6.28
C LEU A 223 -0.99 0.85 -5.90
N LEU A 224 -1.64 0.06 -5.05
CA LEU A 224 -1.14 -1.26 -4.67
C LEU A 224 -1.02 -2.19 -5.88
N PHE A 225 -2.00 -2.17 -6.78
CA PHE A 225 -1.98 -2.98 -8.00
C PHE A 225 -0.83 -2.58 -8.93
N VAL A 226 -0.71 -1.30 -9.27
CA VAL A 226 0.30 -0.85 -10.24
C VAL A 226 1.72 -0.87 -9.66
N ILE A 227 1.91 -0.50 -8.38
CA ILE A 227 3.21 -0.58 -7.70
C ILE A 227 3.61 -2.04 -7.50
N GLY A 228 2.65 -2.90 -7.09
CA GLY A 228 2.88 -4.32 -6.95
C GLY A 228 3.38 -4.97 -8.24
N MET A 229 2.71 -4.71 -9.37
CA MET A 229 3.17 -5.18 -10.69
C MET A 229 4.54 -4.64 -11.05
N ALA A 230 4.79 -3.36 -10.79
CA ALA A 230 6.07 -2.74 -11.08
C ALA A 230 7.22 -3.36 -10.27
N LEU A 231 6.99 -3.63 -8.98
CA LEU A 231 7.98 -4.28 -8.10
C LEU A 231 8.23 -5.74 -8.51
N LEU A 232 7.20 -6.48 -8.91
CA LEU A 232 7.35 -7.83 -9.43
C LEU A 232 8.17 -7.84 -10.71
N LEU A 233 7.89 -6.90 -11.62
CA LEU A 233 8.65 -6.74 -12.84
C LEU A 233 10.10 -6.35 -12.54
N PHE A 234 10.30 -5.45 -11.57
CA PHE A 234 11.61 -5.04 -11.11
C PHE A 234 12.44 -6.23 -10.58
N GLU A 235 11.87 -7.08 -9.74
CA GLU A 235 12.55 -8.28 -9.22
C GLU A 235 12.94 -9.25 -10.34
N LEU A 236 12.08 -9.41 -11.36
CA LEU A 236 12.34 -10.28 -12.50
C LEU A 236 13.63 -9.87 -13.25
N PHE A 237 13.89 -8.57 -13.38
CA PHE A 237 15.05 -8.06 -14.12
C PHE A 237 16.30 -7.81 -13.27
N THR A 238 16.16 -7.65 -11.96
CA THR A 238 17.30 -7.31 -11.10
C THR A 238 17.98 -8.53 -10.48
N ALA A 239 17.36 -9.71 -10.47
CA ALA A 239 17.81 -10.92 -9.76
C ALA A 239 18.31 -10.58 -8.35
N GLY A 240 17.47 -9.83 -7.61
CA GLY A 240 17.77 -9.30 -6.29
C GLY A 240 17.73 -10.33 -5.18
N ILE A 241 17.65 -9.85 -3.95
CA ILE A 241 17.58 -10.66 -2.73
C ILE A 241 16.15 -11.20 -2.49
N GLY A 242 15.20 -10.91 -3.38
CA GLY A 242 13.80 -11.31 -3.27
C GLY A 242 12.92 -10.33 -2.48
N VAL A 243 13.48 -9.26 -1.92
CA VAL A 243 12.72 -8.30 -1.10
C VAL A 243 11.68 -7.55 -1.93
N ALA A 244 12.07 -7.03 -3.09
CA ALA A 244 11.14 -6.33 -3.98
C ALA A 244 10.06 -7.27 -4.50
N GLY A 245 10.41 -8.53 -4.79
CA GLY A 245 9.47 -9.58 -5.20
C GLY A 245 8.42 -9.89 -4.13
N VAL A 246 8.84 -10.06 -2.87
CA VAL A 246 7.92 -10.34 -1.75
C VAL A 246 7.00 -9.14 -1.50
N VAL A 247 7.55 -7.93 -1.38
CA VAL A 247 6.74 -6.71 -1.18
C VAL A 247 5.81 -6.49 -2.36
N GLY A 248 6.31 -6.68 -3.60
CA GLY A 248 5.52 -6.56 -4.82
C GLY A 248 4.38 -7.57 -4.88
N ALA A 249 4.63 -8.83 -4.49
CA ALA A 249 3.58 -9.86 -4.46
C ALA A 249 2.49 -9.54 -3.44
N ILE A 250 2.86 -9.10 -2.24
CA ILE A 250 1.89 -8.69 -1.21
C ILE A 250 1.06 -7.49 -1.71
N ALA A 251 1.72 -6.45 -2.22
CA ALA A 251 1.04 -5.28 -2.76
C ALA A 251 0.11 -5.63 -3.93
N PHE A 252 0.57 -6.47 -4.85
CA PHE A 252 -0.21 -6.94 -6.00
C PHE A 252 -1.45 -7.73 -5.57
N LEU A 253 -1.32 -8.68 -4.64
CA LEU A 253 -2.44 -9.47 -4.13
C LEU A 253 -3.47 -8.60 -3.40
N LEU A 254 -3.01 -7.67 -2.56
CA LEU A 254 -3.89 -6.69 -1.93
C LEU A 254 -4.56 -5.78 -2.96
N GLY A 255 -3.84 -5.31 -3.97
CA GLY A 255 -4.39 -4.56 -5.09
C GLY A 255 -5.45 -5.34 -5.86
N CYS A 256 -5.21 -6.63 -6.16
CA CYS A 256 -6.20 -7.52 -6.78
C CYS A 256 -7.47 -7.67 -5.91
N TYR A 257 -7.30 -7.83 -4.59
CA TYR A 257 -8.43 -7.85 -3.66
C TYR A 257 -9.24 -6.55 -3.74
N GLY A 258 -8.58 -5.38 -3.65
CA GLY A 258 -9.25 -4.09 -3.74
C GLY A 258 -9.99 -3.91 -5.07
N LEU A 259 -9.37 -4.28 -6.20
CA LEU A 259 -10.01 -4.24 -7.52
C LEU A 259 -11.18 -5.24 -7.66
N ALA A 260 -11.16 -6.35 -6.96
CA ALA A 260 -12.27 -7.32 -6.97
C ALA A 260 -13.49 -6.83 -6.17
N VAL A 261 -13.27 -6.02 -5.14
CA VAL A 261 -14.35 -5.40 -4.34
C VAL A 261 -14.96 -4.19 -5.06
N LEU A 262 -14.11 -3.43 -5.77
CA LEU A 262 -14.54 -2.19 -6.45
C LEU A 262 -15.17 -2.49 -7.81
N PRO A 263 -16.11 -1.64 -8.30
CA PRO A 263 -16.65 -1.76 -9.64
C PRO A 263 -15.59 -1.41 -10.68
N THR A 264 -14.86 -2.41 -11.13
CA THR A 264 -13.78 -2.25 -12.11
C THR A 264 -14.21 -2.70 -13.50
N ARG A 265 -13.66 -2.01 -14.53
CA ARG A 265 -13.84 -2.39 -15.93
C ARG A 265 -12.71 -3.34 -16.34
N PRO A 266 -13.00 -4.55 -16.83
CA PRO A 266 -11.98 -5.52 -17.23
C PRO A 266 -10.99 -4.97 -18.26
N ILE A 267 -11.46 -4.08 -19.15
CA ILE A 267 -10.62 -3.44 -20.16
C ILE A 267 -9.52 -2.55 -19.53
N GLY A 268 -9.87 -1.83 -18.45
CA GLY A 268 -8.90 -1.01 -17.72
C GLY A 268 -7.79 -1.86 -17.10
N VAL A 269 -8.18 -2.96 -16.44
CA VAL A 269 -7.23 -3.93 -15.86
C VAL A 269 -6.36 -4.55 -16.96
N ALA A 270 -6.96 -4.99 -18.07
CA ALA A 270 -6.24 -5.58 -19.18
C ALA A 270 -5.21 -4.62 -19.80
N LEU A 271 -5.56 -3.34 -19.95
CA LEU A 271 -4.64 -2.32 -20.46
C LEU A 271 -3.48 -2.04 -19.49
N LEU A 272 -3.71 -2.06 -18.17
CA LEU A 272 -2.64 -1.91 -17.17
C LEU A 272 -1.67 -3.10 -17.21
N VAL A 273 -2.18 -4.33 -17.29
CA VAL A 273 -1.36 -5.55 -17.42
C VAL A 273 -0.57 -5.53 -18.73
N PHE A 274 -1.24 -5.17 -19.83
CA PHE A 274 -0.59 -5.05 -21.15
C PHE A 274 0.51 -3.99 -21.14
N ALA A 275 0.30 -2.86 -20.46
CA ALA A 275 1.32 -1.83 -20.31
C ALA A 275 2.58 -2.35 -19.60
N MET A 276 2.41 -3.12 -18.52
CA MET A 276 3.55 -3.73 -17.81
C MET A 276 4.29 -4.73 -18.70
N PHE A 277 3.57 -5.51 -19.49
CA PHE A 277 4.19 -6.40 -20.50
C PHE A 277 4.97 -5.61 -21.54
N GLY A 278 4.43 -4.50 -22.06
CA GLY A 278 5.11 -3.65 -23.03
C GLY A 278 6.41 -3.04 -22.46
N TYR A 279 6.40 -2.58 -21.21
CA TYR A 279 7.62 -2.13 -20.52
C TYR A 279 8.64 -3.27 -20.38
N ALA A 280 8.19 -4.48 -20.03
CA ALA A 280 9.08 -5.65 -19.92
C ALA A 280 9.77 -5.97 -21.23
N VAL A 281 9.04 -5.95 -22.36
CA VAL A 281 9.60 -6.19 -23.69
C VAL A 281 10.69 -5.18 -24.05
N ASP A 282 10.44 -3.90 -23.78
CA ASP A 282 11.41 -2.84 -24.12
C ASP A 282 12.69 -2.93 -23.28
N ILE A 283 12.56 -3.28 -22.00
CA ILE A 283 13.70 -3.49 -21.10
C ILE A 283 14.56 -4.67 -21.59
N GLN A 284 13.92 -5.75 -22.07
CA GLN A 284 14.60 -6.97 -22.49
C GLN A 284 15.25 -6.82 -23.87
N THR A 285 14.64 -6.11 -24.80
CA THR A 285 15.14 -5.97 -26.16
C THR A 285 16.23 -4.90 -26.30
N GLY A 286 16.27 -3.93 -25.37
CA GLY A 286 17.22 -2.82 -25.40
C GLY A 286 17.10 -1.91 -26.64
N VAL A 287 16.11 -2.17 -27.49
CA VAL A 287 15.84 -1.41 -28.72
C VAL A 287 14.90 -0.25 -28.40
N PRO A 288 15.09 0.92 -29.01
CA PRO A 288 14.47 2.11 -28.49
C PRO A 288 12.95 2.15 -28.67
N ARG A 289 12.27 1.96 -27.54
CA ARG A 289 11.18 2.84 -27.08
C ARG A 289 9.83 2.79 -27.81
N VAL A 290 9.63 1.95 -28.81
CA VAL A 290 8.31 1.79 -29.43
C VAL A 290 7.36 1.13 -28.43
N TRP A 291 7.83 0.07 -27.78
CA TRP A 291 7.05 -0.61 -26.75
C TRP A 291 6.85 0.25 -25.49
N THR A 292 7.84 1.07 -25.11
CA THR A 292 7.65 2.06 -24.03
C THR A 292 6.54 3.06 -24.36
N GLY A 293 6.48 3.55 -25.61
CA GLY A 293 5.40 4.45 -26.05
C GLY A 293 4.03 3.78 -25.99
N ILE A 294 3.91 2.57 -26.56
CA ILE A 294 2.65 1.78 -26.50
C ILE A 294 2.26 1.48 -25.06
N ALA A 295 3.22 1.04 -24.23
CA ALA A 295 3.00 0.76 -22.83
C ALA A 295 2.51 1.98 -22.05
N THR A 296 3.14 3.15 -22.25
CA THR A 296 2.74 4.38 -21.56
C THR A 296 1.33 4.81 -21.97
N VAL A 297 0.98 4.76 -23.25
CA VAL A 297 -0.38 5.07 -23.73
C VAL A 297 -1.38 4.08 -23.13
N SER A 298 -1.08 2.78 -23.17
CA SER A 298 -1.94 1.74 -22.57
C SER A 298 -2.08 1.92 -21.06
N PHE A 299 -1.02 2.33 -20.37
CA PHE A 299 -1.03 2.57 -18.93
C PHE A 299 -1.94 3.76 -18.57
N VAL A 300 -1.82 4.87 -19.31
CA VAL A 300 -2.69 6.05 -19.12
C VAL A 300 -4.15 5.69 -19.39
N LEU A 301 -4.44 5.06 -20.53
CA LEU A 301 -5.80 4.65 -20.87
C LEU A 301 -6.37 3.64 -19.86
N GLY A 302 -5.55 2.67 -19.45
CA GLY A 302 -5.94 1.68 -18.43
C GLY A 302 -6.27 2.32 -17.09
N SER A 303 -5.48 3.31 -16.66
CA SER A 303 -5.72 4.05 -15.43
C SER A 303 -7.00 4.90 -15.49
N LEU A 304 -7.30 5.52 -16.64
CA LEU A 304 -8.51 6.33 -16.84
C LEU A 304 -9.77 5.47 -16.94
N LEU A 305 -9.66 4.28 -17.51
CA LEU A 305 -10.78 3.37 -17.76
C LEU A 305 -10.98 2.31 -16.66
N LEU A 306 -10.20 2.39 -15.56
CA LEU A 306 -10.16 1.32 -14.56
C LEU A 306 -11.46 1.11 -13.82
N TYR A 307 -12.14 2.17 -13.42
CA TYR A 307 -13.33 2.12 -12.57
C TYR A 307 -14.60 2.49 -13.33
N ASP A 308 -15.72 1.92 -12.88
CA ASP A 308 -17.07 2.24 -13.35
C ASP A 308 -17.87 2.90 -12.22
N GLY A 309 -18.37 4.11 -12.47
CA GLY A 309 -19.18 4.83 -11.49
C GLY A 309 -18.47 5.38 -10.27
N VAL A 310 -17.19 5.02 -10.06
CA VAL A 310 -16.35 5.51 -8.95
C VAL A 310 -15.18 6.30 -9.52
N SER A 311 -14.94 7.50 -8.98
CA SER A 311 -13.86 8.35 -9.46
C SER A 311 -12.55 8.11 -8.71
N LEU A 312 -11.46 7.97 -9.45
CA LEU A 312 -10.12 8.03 -8.90
C LEU A 312 -9.72 9.49 -8.68
N SER A 313 -9.14 9.82 -7.53
CA SER A 313 -8.58 11.15 -7.30
C SER A 313 -7.56 11.50 -8.39
N TRP A 314 -7.68 12.68 -8.98
CA TRP A 314 -6.76 13.14 -10.02
C TRP A 314 -5.31 13.20 -9.54
N ILE A 315 -5.07 13.47 -8.25
CA ILE A 315 -3.74 13.46 -7.63
C ILE A 315 -3.18 12.04 -7.67
N THR A 316 -3.97 11.05 -7.27
CA THR A 316 -3.56 9.63 -7.29
C THR A 316 -3.31 9.15 -8.72
N LEU A 317 -4.17 9.54 -9.67
CA LEU A 317 -4.01 9.21 -11.07
C LEU A 317 -2.68 9.76 -11.62
N VAL A 318 -2.43 11.05 -11.43
CA VAL A 318 -1.19 11.69 -11.90
C VAL A 318 0.03 11.10 -11.22
N ALA A 319 -0.01 10.92 -9.89
CA ALA A 319 1.10 10.32 -9.14
C ALA A 319 1.40 8.89 -9.61
N GLY A 320 0.38 8.06 -9.81
CA GLY A 320 0.53 6.71 -10.33
C GLY A 320 1.08 6.68 -11.75
N VAL A 321 0.48 7.46 -12.66
CA VAL A 321 0.92 7.50 -14.07
C VAL A 321 2.34 8.03 -14.18
N VAL A 322 2.65 9.17 -13.60
CA VAL A 322 3.97 9.79 -13.67
C VAL A 322 5.01 8.94 -12.96
N GLY A 323 4.71 8.48 -11.73
CA GLY A 323 5.63 7.69 -10.92
C GLY A 323 6.03 6.37 -11.60
N ILE A 324 5.04 5.60 -12.07
CA ILE A 324 5.31 4.32 -12.75
C ILE A 324 6.02 4.55 -14.09
N THR A 325 5.60 5.54 -14.86
CA THR A 325 6.24 5.85 -16.15
C THR A 325 7.71 6.23 -15.96
N ILE A 326 8.03 7.09 -14.98
CA ILE A 326 9.42 7.44 -14.66
C ILE A 326 10.20 6.21 -14.16
N ALA A 327 9.61 5.40 -13.28
CA ALA A 327 10.24 4.19 -12.77
C ALA A 327 10.60 3.22 -13.92
N MET A 328 9.72 3.06 -14.90
CA MET A 328 9.93 2.16 -16.04
C MET A 328 10.88 2.72 -17.10
N ILE A 329 10.81 4.03 -17.41
CA ILE A 329 11.63 4.65 -18.45
C ILE A 329 13.05 4.97 -17.97
N ALA A 330 13.21 5.41 -16.74
CA ALA A 330 14.49 5.85 -16.18
C ALA A 330 15.05 4.89 -15.14
N GLY A 331 14.24 4.48 -14.16
CA GLY A 331 14.69 3.67 -13.03
C GLY A 331 15.13 2.27 -13.43
N MET A 332 14.28 1.54 -14.11
CA MET A 332 14.55 0.17 -14.52
C MET A 332 15.76 0.04 -15.46
N PRO A 333 15.88 0.78 -16.57
CA PRO A 333 17.06 0.72 -17.42
C PRO A 333 18.36 1.16 -16.73
N ALA A 334 18.29 2.11 -15.79
CA ALA A 334 19.46 2.50 -15.02
C ALA A 334 19.97 1.35 -14.16
N MET A 335 19.07 0.63 -13.47
CA MET A 335 19.45 -0.52 -12.65
C MET A 335 19.96 -1.71 -13.46
N VAL A 336 19.32 -2.02 -14.58
CA VAL A 336 19.82 -3.08 -15.48
C VAL A 336 21.22 -2.76 -15.99
N ARG A 337 21.49 -1.50 -16.37
CA ARG A 337 22.82 -1.07 -16.79
C ARG A 337 23.87 -1.17 -15.70
N THR A 338 23.56 -0.79 -14.46
CA THR A 338 24.51 -0.90 -13.34
C THR A 338 24.88 -2.35 -13.03
N ARG A 339 23.98 -3.30 -13.26
CA ARG A 339 24.25 -4.73 -13.09
C ARG A 339 25.27 -5.27 -14.11
N PHE A 340 25.24 -4.78 -15.33
CA PHE A 340 26.12 -5.21 -16.41
C PHE A 340 27.28 -4.26 -16.66
N SER A 341 27.41 -3.17 -15.87
CA SER A 341 28.59 -2.33 -15.94
C SER A 341 29.78 -3.11 -15.39
N THR A 342 30.83 -3.19 -16.16
CA THR A 342 32.14 -3.63 -15.65
C THR A 342 32.49 -2.79 -14.42
N PRO A 343 33.03 -3.41 -13.34
CA PRO A 343 33.42 -2.65 -12.16
C PRO A 343 34.33 -1.51 -12.57
N THR A 344 33.93 -0.28 -12.30
CA THR A 344 34.68 0.96 -12.61
C THR A 344 36.02 1.05 -11.87
N ILE A 345 36.30 0.08 -11.02
CA ILE A 345 37.61 -0.13 -10.37
C ILE A 345 38.22 -1.40 -10.98
N GLY A 346 38.20 -1.48 -12.29
CA GLY A 346 38.98 -2.47 -13.04
C GLY A 346 40.42 -2.06 -12.96
N ARG A 347 41.29 -2.98 -12.56
CA ARG A 347 42.74 -2.85 -12.68
C ARG A 347 43.22 -3.19 -14.10
N GLU A 348 42.33 -3.15 -15.08
CA GLU A 348 42.59 -3.48 -16.50
C GLU A 348 43.72 -2.64 -17.10
N TRP A 349 43.91 -1.41 -16.58
CA TRP A 349 45.01 -0.55 -16.93
C TRP A 349 46.41 -1.13 -16.56
N MET A 350 46.44 -2.12 -15.67
CA MET A 350 47.68 -2.82 -15.31
C MET A 350 48.03 -3.95 -16.29
N ILE A 351 47.08 -4.40 -17.13
CA ILE A 351 47.37 -5.44 -18.13
C ILE A 351 48.33 -4.85 -19.13
N GLY A 352 49.44 -5.55 -19.35
CA GLY A 352 50.52 -5.06 -20.16
C GLY A 352 51.54 -4.18 -19.43
N ALA A 353 51.26 -3.78 -18.17
CA ALA A 353 52.21 -3.01 -17.38
C ALA A 353 53.44 -3.88 -17.00
N GLU A 354 54.59 -3.22 -17.02
CA GLU A 354 55.83 -3.84 -16.62
C GLU A 354 56.09 -3.67 -15.10
N GLY A 355 56.72 -4.65 -14.50
CA GLY A 355 57.08 -4.65 -13.11
C GLY A 355 58.32 -5.52 -12.85
N GLU A 356 58.67 -5.70 -11.60
CA GLU A 356 59.84 -6.50 -11.16
C GLU A 356 59.40 -7.49 -10.06
N ALA A 357 59.91 -8.73 -10.14
CA ALA A 357 59.66 -9.75 -9.15
C ALA A 357 60.38 -9.42 -7.85
N ARG A 358 59.64 -9.22 -6.76
CA ARG A 358 60.18 -8.94 -5.42
C ARG A 358 60.53 -10.23 -4.65
N THR A 359 59.82 -11.29 -4.94
CA THR A 359 60.07 -12.65 -4.40
C THR A 359 60.09 -13.65 -5.55
N PRO A 360 60.70 -14.83 -5.40
CA PRO A 360 60.58 -15.87 -6.42
C PRO A 360 59.10 -16.20 -6.67
N ILE A 361 58.73 -16.39 -7.93
CA ILE A 361 57.35 -16.73 -8.33
C ILE A 361 57.37 -18.13 -8.96
N ALA A 362 56.93 -19.14 -8.22
CA ALA A 362 56.90 -20.55 -8.65
C ALA A 362 55.82 -21.38 -7.92
N PRO A 363 54.54 -21.34 -8.24
CA PRO A 363 53.85 -20.43 -9.13
C PRO A 363 53.43 -19.07 -8.54
N ASP A 364 53.38 -18.97 -7.18
CA ASP A 364 52.89 -17.79 -6.47
C ASP A 364 54.06 -16.96 -5.88
N GLY A 365 53.96 -15.64 -5.94
CA GLY A 365 54.96 -14.72 -5.41
C GLY A 365 54.44 -13.29 -5.31
N THR A 366 55.38 -12.32 -5.30
CA THR A 366 55.04 -10.88 -5.23
C THR A 366 55.81 -10.13 -6.26
N VAL A 367 55.14 -9.25 -6.98
CA VAL A 367 55.73 -8.31 -7.98
C VAL A 367 55.47 -6.88 -7.52
N VAL A 368 56.37 -5.98 -7.95
CA VAL A 368 56.17 -4.54 -7.80
C VAL A 368 55.78 -3.99 -9.18
N VAL A 369 54.59 -3.45 -9.28
CA VAL A 369 54.05 -2.80 -10.50
C VAL A 369 53.65 -1.38 -10.12
N HIS A 370 54.11 -0.39 -10.83
CA HIS A 370 53.89 1.02 -10.51
C HIS A 370 54.22 1.42 -9.07
N GLY A 371 55.32 0.86 -8.54
CA GLY A 371 55.78 1.17 -7.16
C GLY A 371 55.02 0.52 -6.03
N ALA A 372 53.94 -0.25 -6.31
CA ALA A 372 53.16 -0.96 -5.31
C ALA A 372 53.38 -2.49 -5.37
N PRO A 373 53.48 -3.17 -4.23
CA PRO A 373 53.62 -4.63 -4.18
C PRO A 373 52.27 -5.32 -4.42
N TRP A 374 52.25 -6.31 -5.33
CA TRP A 374 51.09 -7.10 -5.68
C TRP A 374 51.37 -8.59 -5.57
N LYS A 375 50.38 -9.35 -5.17
CA LYS A 375 50.46 -10.82 -5.28
C LYS A 375 50.46 -11.19 -6.76
N ALA A 376 51.37 -12.06 -7.15
CA ALA A 376 51.48 -12.47 -8.54
C ALA A 376 51.56 -14.00 -8.63
N ARG A 377 51.10 -14.48 -9.78
CA ARG A 377 51.20 -15.89 -10.16
C ARG A 377 51.81 -15.98 -11.56
N THR A 378 52.64 -17.02 -11.77
CA THR A 378 53.13 -17.34 -13.09
C THR A 378 52.77 -18.77 -13.46
N ASN A 379 52.88 -19.08 -14.75
CA ASN A 379 52.73 -20.46 -15.23
C ASN A 379 53.81 -21.34 -14.59
N ARG A 380 53.46 -22.54 -14.13
CA ARG A 380 54.41 -23.52 -13.53
C ARG A 380 55.57 -23.86 -14.40
N ALA A 381 55.46 -23.71 -15.71
CA ALA A 381 56.54 -23.98 -16.68
C ALA A 381 57.54 -22.82 -16.82
N THR A 382 57.28 -21.65 -16.22
CA THR A 382 58.16 -20.47 -16.33
C THR A 382 58.31 -19.80 -14.97
N PRO A 383 59.08 -20.42 -14.03
CA PRO A 383 59.39 -19.79 -12.76
C PRO A 383 60.19 -18.49 -12.99
N ILE A 384 59.90 -17.49 -12.15
CA ILE A 384 60.51 -16.16 -12.26
C ILE A 384 61.37 -15.94 -10.99
N GLU A 385 62.64 -15.55 -11.21
CA GLU A 385 63.55 -15.25 -10.09
C GLU A 385 63.39 -13.82 -9.60
N VAL A 386 63.86 -13.56 -8.38
CA VAL A 386 63.88 -12.22 -7.78
C VAL A 386 64.64 -11.23 -8.67
N GLY A 387 64.11 -10.05 -8.90
CA GLY A 387 64.70 -8.99 -9.72
C GLY A 387 64.44 -9.14 -11.23
N GLN A 388 63.82 -10.24 -11.65
CA GLN A 388 63.46 -10.37 -13.08
C GLN A 388 62.31 -9.42 -13.48
N PRO A 389 62.42 -8.76 -14.64
CA PRO A 389 61.37 -7.94 -15.18
C PRO A 389 60.21 -8.83 -15.66
N VAL A 390 59.00 -8.42 -15.34
CA VAL A 390 57.75 -9.13 -15.62
C VAL A 390 56.75 -8.22 -16.30
N ARG A 391 55.84 -8.80 -17.07
CA ARG A 391 54.70 -8.15 -17.63
C ARG A 391 53.42 -8.76 -17.06
N VAL A 392 52.44 -7.93 -16.73
CA VAL A 392 51.14 -8.38 -16.31
C VAL A 392 50.34 -8.88 -17.53
N ALA A 393 50.05 -10.17 -17.59
CA ALA A 393 49.30 -10.81 -18.67
C ALA A 393 47.78 -10.79 -18.43
N ALA A 394 47.34 -11.03 -17.17
CA ALA A 394 45.95 -11.02 -16.80
C ALA A 394 45.77 -10.67 -15.31
N ILE A 395 44.54 -10.44 -14.86
CA ILE A 395 44.21 -10.14 -13.50
C ILE A 395 43.08 -11.08 -13.02
N GLU A 396 43.35 -11.90 -12.00
CA GLU A 396 42.35 -12.74 -11.37
C GLU A 396 42.06 -12.25 -9.93
N GLY A 397 41.03 -11.46 -9.78
CA GLY A 397 40.65 -10.89 -8.48
C GLY A 397 41.74 -9.95 -7.91
N LEU A 398 42.50 -10.39 -6.92
CA LEU A 398 43.60 -9.65 -6.28
C LEU A 398 44.99 -10.14 -6.69
N VAL A 399 45.08 -11.13 -7.57
CA VAL A 399 46.32 -11.73 -8.04
C VAL A 399 46.58 -11.31 -9.46
N LEU A 400 47.81 -10.89 -9.79
CA LEU A 400 48.26 -10.58 -11.13
C LEU A 400 48.85 -11.83 -11.74
N ASP A 401 48.34 -12.27 -12.89
CA ASP A 401 49.02 -13.26 -13.70
C ASP A 401 50.18 -12.56 -14.47
N VAL A 402 51.39 -13.02 -14.22
CA VAL A 402 52.59 -12.37 -14.77
C VAL A 402 53.40 -13.35 -15.60
N GLU A 403 54.07 -12.82 -16.63
CA GLU A 403 54.99 -13.54 -17.46
C GLU A 403 56.34 -12.82 -17.49
N PRO A 404 57.48 -13.54 -17.66
CA PRO A 404 58.77 -12.90 -17.82
C PRO A 404 58.81 -12.09 -19.11
N LEU A 405 59.47 -10.92 -19.07
CA LEU A 405 59.52 -10.01 -20.24
C LEU A 405 60.30 -10.64 -21.40
N VAL A 406 61.26 -11.54 -21.06
CA VAL A 406 62.08 -12.27 -22.04
C VAL A 406 61.97 -13.76 -21.72
N GLY A 407 61.65 -14.58 -22.73
CA GLY A 407 61.53 -16.02 -22.61
C GLY A 407 60.16 -16.55 -22.18
N ALA A 408 59.16 -15.73 -22.21
CA ALA A 408 57.75 -16.18 -22.00
C ALA A 408 57.35 -17.23 -23.04
N ALA A 409 56.69 -18.31 -22.59
CA ALA A 409 56.07 -19.28 -23.47
C ALA A 409 55.05 -18.56 -24.36
N ARG A 410 55.17 -18.66 -25.71
CA ARG A 410 54.22 -18.04 -26.63
C ARG A 410 52.80 -18.58 -26.35
N ASP A 411 51.88 -17.70 -26.00
CA ASP A 411 50.48 -18.07 -26.01
C ASP A 411 50.03 -18.35 -27.44
N TYR A 412 49.70 -19.58 -27.75
CA TYR A 412 49.26 -20.00 -29.09
C TYR A 412 47.87 -19.36 -29.43
N ARG A 413 47.21 -18.71 -28.50
CA ARG A 413 45.97 -17.97 -28.72
C ARG A 413 46.22 -16.58 -29.31
N ASP A 414 47.41 -16.01 -29.16
CA ASP A 414 47.86 -14.78 -29.82
C ASP A 414 48.19 -15.02 -31.31
N ARG A 415 47.24 -15.57 -32.05
CA ARG A 415 47.29 -15.52 -33.49
C ARG A 415 46.93 -14.11 -33.91
N THR A 416 47.92 -13.27 -34.02
CA THR A 416 47.85 -11.96 -34.67
C THR A 416 47.10 -12.09 -35.99
N THR A 417 45.99 -11.41 -36.09
CA THR A 417 45.36 -11.05 -37.37
C THR A 417 46.42 -10.35 -38.24
N PRO A 418 46.67 -10.76 -39.49
CA PRO A 418 47.63 -10.05 -40.37
C PRO A 418 47.15 -8.61 -40.51
N LYS A 419 48.04 -7.67 -40.21
CA LYS A 419 47.88 -6.26 -40.54
C LYS A 419 47.95 -6.19 -42.06
N ASP A 420 46.83 -5.99 -42.71
CA ASP A 420 46.77 -5.69 -44.13
C ASP A 420 47.52 -4.40 -44.43
N ARG A 421 48.30 -4.48 -45.47
CA ARG A 421 49.12 -3.42 -46.11
C ARG A 421 48.22 -2.31 -46.70
#